data_9b3203ab57c975b193db09afc7df52b2
#
_entry.id   9b3203ab57c975b193db09afc7df52b2
#
_cell.length_a   1.000
_cell.length_b   1.000
_cell.length_c   1.000
_cell.angle_alpha   90.00
_cell.angle_beta   90.00
_cell.angle_gamma   90.00
#
_symmetry.space_group_name_H-M   'P 1'
#
loop_
_entity.id
_entity.type
_entity.pdbx_description
1 polymer ?
#
loop_
_entity_poly.entity_id
_entity_poly.type
_entity_poly.pdbx_seq_one_letter_code
_entity_poly.pdbx_strand_id
1 'polypeptide(L)'
;MSFWRALLGRSAPAKPDLDALFGLPSAAVTLRAASGFRPTGTGSVAFRASEGAAFADLERDVTALLNAGGGPPVGQINDDYGYTWLVVGSREAGEEAEPDITGLVTDLHAVNSTLEANGYGPSLLCSLVGFTDGTRSLGLVYLYKRGTFYPFAPAGGQRRDNALELQAEAAIGGDLPLEKDRSRWFPVYGAPGL
;
A
#
# COMPACT_ATOMS: atom_id res chain seq x y z
N MET A 1 -1.15 -20.59 -37.76
CA MET A 1 -1.50 -19.41 -36.98
C MET A 1 -2.37 -19.83 -35.80
N SER A 2 -1.96 -19.50 -34.63
CA SER A 2 -1.97 -20.21 -33.36
C SER A 2 -3.31 -20.14 -32.61
N PHE A 3 -4.19 -21.10 -32.83
CA PHE A 3 -5.44 -21.32 -32.07
C PHE A 3 -5.19 -21.87 -30.66
N TRP A 4 -3.98 -22.34 -30.38
CA TRP A 4 -3.59 -22.99 -29.11
C TRP A 4 -3.26 -22.01 -27.96
N ARG A 5 -3.11 -20.71 -28.25
CA ARG A 5 -2.85 -19.69 -27.19
C ARG A 5 -4.10 -19.28 -26.41
N ALA A 6 -5.28 -19.48 -26.97
CA ALA A 6 -6.56 -19.10 -26.34
C ALA A 6 -7.07 -20.12 -25.31
N LEU A 7 -6.60 -21.36 -25.34
CA LEU A 7 -7.10 -22.44 -24.48
C LEU A 7 -6.31 -22.60 -23.15
N LEU A 8 -5.17 -21.96 -23.02
CA LEU A 8 -4.34 -22.06 -21.81
C LEU A 8 -4.43 -20.79 -20.98
N GLY A 9 -5.57 -20.25 -20.66
CA GLY A 9 -5.85 -19.18 -19.67
C GLY A 9 -4.67 -18.63 -18.84
N ARG A 10 -3.49 -18.45 -19.47
CA ARG A 10 -2.34 -17.80 -18.85
C ARG A 10 -2.55 -16.30 -18.98
N SER A 11 -3.21 -15.73 -17.97
CA SER A 11 -3.04 -14.31 -17.71
C SER A 11 -1.54 -14.00 -17.75
N ALA A 12 -1.15 -12.96 -18.50
CA ALA A 12 0.21 -12.47 -18.49
C ALA A 12 0.66 -12.30 -17.02
N PRO A 13 1.92 -12.61 -16.67
CA PRO A 13 2.40 -12.36 -15.32
C PRO A 13 2.09 -10.92 -14.96
N ALA A 14 1.43 -10.69 -13.84
CA ALA A 14 1.19 -9.35 -13.34
C ALA A 14 2.55 -8.66 -13.18
N LYS A 15 2.66 -7.43 -13.67
CA LYS A 15 3.87 -6.61 -13.57
C LYS A 15 3.63 -5.51 -12.56
N PRO A 16 4.67 -4.99 -11.88
CA PRO A 16 4.57 -3.75 -11.14
C PRO A 16 3.95 -2.66 -12.02
N ASP A 17 2.98 -1.96 -11.47
CA ASP A 17 2.30 -0.82 -12.08
C ASP A 17 2.05 0.21 -10.97
N LEU A 18 3.07 1.04 -10.70
CA LEU A 18 2.98 2.04 -9.63
C LEU A 18 1.92 3.10 -9.91
N ASP A 19 1.58 3.34 -11.17
CA ASP A 19 0.55 4.31 -11.55
C ASP A 19 -0.84 3.88 -11.04
N ALA A 20 -1.04 2.58 -10.80
CA ALA A 20 -2.26 2.08 -10.17
C ALA A 20 -2.53 2.70 -8.78
N LEU A 21 -1.51 3.19 -8.07
CA LEU A 21 -1.66 3.91 -6.81
C LEU A 21 -2.55 5.15 -6.96
N PHE A 22 -2.52 5.82 -8.11
CA PHE A 22 -3.34 7.02 -8.38
C PHE A 22 -4.85 6.74 -8.49
N GLY A 23 -5.28 5.49 -8.43
CA GLY A 23 -6.69 5.12 -8.24
C GLY A 23 -7.19 5.26 -6.81
N LEU A 24 -6.30 5.34 -5.81
CA LEU A 24 -6.66 5.40 -4.39
C LEU A 24 -7.54 6.61 -4.00
N PRO A 25 -7.35 7.83 -4.55
CA PRO A 25 -8.25 8.95 -4.28
C PRO A 25 -9.71 8.66 -4.69
N SER A 26 -9.94 8.02 -5.85
CA SER A 26 -11.28 7.59 -6.27
C SER A 26 -11.86 6.53 -5.31
N ALA A 27 -11.06 5.51 -4.96
CA ALA A 27 -11.46 4.49 -4.01
C ALA A 27 -11.79 5.08 -2.62
N ALA A 28 -11.09 6.13 -2.18
CA ALA A 28 -11.40 6.82 -0.92
C ALA A 28 -12.78 7.48 -0.94
N VAL A 29 -13.14 8.15 -2.04
CA VAL A 29 -14.48 8.72 -2.23
C VAL A 29 -15.55 7.62 -2.18
N THR A 30 -15.31 6.52 -2.88
CA THR A 30 -16.21 5.36 -2.92
C THR A 30 -16.39 4.73 -1.54
N LEU A 31 -15.31 4.46 -0.80
CA LEU A 31 -15.36 3.91 0.56
C LEU A 31 -16.11 4.82 1.52
N ARG A 32 -15.88 6.13 1.44
CA ARG A 32 -16.62 7.10 2.25
C ARG A 32 -18.11 7.04 1.97
N ALA A 33 -18.50 7.03 0.71
CA ALA A 33 -19.90 7.01 0.30
C ALA A 33 -20.60 5.69 0.66
N ALA A 34 -19.92 4.55 0.48
CA ALA A 34 -20.48 3.22 0.68
C ALA A 34 -20.53 2.78 2.14
N SER A 35 -19.56 3.20 2.96
CA SER A 35 -19.36 2.62 4.30
C SER A 35 -18.81 3.60 5.36
N GLY A 36 -18.64 4.88 5.02
CA GLY A 36 -18.19 5.92 5.96
C GLY A 36 -16.69 5.92 6.25
N PHE A 37 -15.91 5.02 5.65
CA PHE A 37 -14.46 4.98 5.86
C PHE A 37 -13.76 6.18 5.23
N ARG A 38 -12.85 6.79 5.99
CA ARG A 38 -12.04 7.94 5.57
C ARG A 38 -10.57 7.62 5.69
N PRO A 39 -9.70 8.21 4.84
CA PRO A 39 -8.25 8.05 4.99
C PRO A 39 -7.78 8.46 6.38
N THR A 40 -6.84 7.72 6.96
CA THR A 40 -6.18 8.09 8.23
C THR A 40 -5.11 9.16 8.04
N GLY A 41 -4.72 9.44 6.79
CA GLY A 41 -3.61 10.33 6.48
C GLY A 41 -2.24 9.64 6.58
N THR A 42 -2.20 8.35 6.78
CA THR A 42 -0.95 7.59 6.86
C THR A 42 -0.91 6.51 5.79
N GLY A 43 0.23 6.41 5.13
CA GLY A 43 0.57 5.33 4.22
C GLY A 43 1.94 4.75 4.54
N SER A 44 2.20 3.55 4.06
CA SER A 44 3.48 2.89 4.31
C SER A 44 3.89 2.00 3.13
N VAL A 45 5.20 1.79 2.99
CA VAL A 45 5.80 0.92 1.98
C VAL A 45 6.63 -0.14 2.69
N ALA A 46 6.30 -1.41 2.47
CA ALA A 46 7.02 -2.54 3.04
C ALA A 46 8.01 -3.12 2.05
N PHE A 47 9.21 -3.40 2.52
CA PHE A 47 10.20 -4.17 1.79
C PHE A 47 11.00 -5.07 2.74
N ARG A 48 11.62 -6.10 2.17
CA ARG A 48 12.50 -6.97 2.93
C ARG A 48 13.94 -6.45 2.82
N ALA A 49 14.48 -5.97 3.92
CA ALA A 49 15.88 -5.64 4.00
C ALA A 49 16.74 -6.90 3.80
N SER A 50 17.83 -6.78 3.02
CA SER A 50 18.85 -7.81 2.99
C SER A 50 19.77 -7.63 4.19
N GLU A 51 20.27 -8.71 4.77
CA GLU A 51 21.21 -8.63 5.89
C GLU A 51 22.59 -8.13 5.40
N GLY A 52 23.20 -7.21 6.16
CA GLY A 52 24.57 -6.76 5.93
C GLY A 52 24.77 -5.25 6.07
N ALA A 53 25.99 -4.84 6.47
CA ALA A 53 26.32 -3.43 6.72
C ALA A 53 26.16 -2.54 5.48
N ALA A 54 26.52 -3.03 4.30
CA ALA A 54 26.36 -2.29 3.04
C ALA A 54 24.89 -1.99 2.71
N PHE A 55 23.97 -2.84 3.16
CA PHE A 55 22.55 -2.63 2.96
C PHE A 55 21.99 -1.59 3.93
N ALA A 56 22.42 -1.60 5.18
CA ALA A 56 22.04 -0.58 6.18
C ALA A 56 22.53 0.83 5.78
N ASP A 57 23.67 0.93 5.12
CA ASP A 57 24.15 2.20 4.58
C ASP A 57 23.28 2.70 3.43
N LEU A 58 22.95 1.83 2.50
CA LEU A 58 22.06 2.14 1.38
C LEU A 58 20.65 2.53 1.85
N GLU A 59 20.10 1.86 2.85
CA GLU A 59 18.80 2.15 3.46
C GLU A 59 18.79 3.56 4.08
N ARG A 60 19.86 3.95 4.81
CA ARG A 60 20.02 5.30 5.34
C ARG A 60 20.10 6.35 4.24
N ASP A 61 20.86 6.07 3.18
CA ASP A 61 21.06 6.99 2.07
C ASP A 61 19.75 7.23 1.30
N VAL A 62 18.94 6.17 1.08
CA VAL A 62 17.62 6.27 0.45
C VAL A 62 16.66 7.07 1.33
N THR A 63 16.63 6.81 2.63
CA THR A 63 15.79 7.58 3.57
C THR A 63 16.21 9.05 3.63
N ALA A 64 17.51 9.34 3.62
CA ALA A 64 18.02 10.71 3.58
C ALA A 64 17.63 11.42 2.27
N LEU A 65 17.69 10.72 1.12
CA LEU A 65 17.29 11.25 -0.18
C LEU A 65 15.79 11.59 -0.21
N LEU A 66 14.94 10.72 0.31
CA LEU A 66 13.50 10.94 0.40
C LEU A 66 13.19 12.16 1.29
N ASN A 67 13.89 12.30 2.40
CA ASN A 67 13.71 13.43 3.32
C ASN A 67 14.27 14.75 2.78
N ALA A 68 15.23 14.72 1.83
CA ALA A 68 15.80 15.94 1.22
C ALA A 68 14.87 16.58 0.16
N GLY A 69 13.87 15.85 -0.31
CA GLY A 69 12.95 16.28 -1.39
C GLY A 69 11.92 17.35 -1.00
N GLY A 70 11.91 17.82 0.26
CA GLY A 70 10.96 18.83 0.75
C GLY A 70 9.52 18.33 0.92
N GLY A 71 9.31 17.02 0.81
CA GLY A 71 8.06 16.34 1.18
C GLY A 71 7.92 16.15 2.71
N PRO A 72 6.82 15.54 3.18
CA PRO A 72 6.69 15.16 4.58
C PRO A 72 7.82 14.17 4.95
N PRO A 73 8.31 14.22 6.20
CA PRO A 73 9.39 13.33 6.61
C PRO A 73 8.96 11.86 6.51
N VAL A 74 9.81 11.05 5.91
CA VAL A 74 9.62 9.60 5.83
C VAL A 74 10.21 8.96 7.07
N GLY A 75 9.35 8.32 7.87
CA GLY A 75 9.75 7.53 9.02
C GLY A 75 10.13 6.11 8.62
N GLN A 76 10.91 5.42 9.47
CA GLN A 76 11.27 4.03 9.28
C GLN A 76 10.91 3.21 10.52
N ILE A 77 10.29 2.06 10.30
CA ILE A 77 9.95 1.09 11.36
C ILE A 77 10.34 -0.30 10.87
N ASN A 78 11.01 -1.08 11.75
CA ASN A 78 11.26 -2.49 11.50
C ASN A 78 10.25 -3.30 12.32
N ASP A 79 9.60 -4.28 11.70
CA ASP A 79 8.67 -5.16 12.38
C ASP A 79 9.35 -6.45 12.90
N ASP A 80 8.62 -7.19 13.73
CA ASP A 80 9.11 -8.46 14.30
C ASP A 80 9.24 -9.59 13.28
N TYR A 81 8.77 -9.39 12.06
CA TYR A 81 8.82 -10.36 10.96
C TYR A 81 10.00 -10.13 10.01
N GLY A 82 10.83 -9.11 10.28
CA GLY A 82 12.00 -8.76 9.47
C GLY A 82 11.68 -7.95 8.23
N TYR A 83 10.57 -7.21 8.23
CA TYR A 83 10.25 -6.22 7.20
C TYR A 83 10.59 -4.82 7.70
N THR A 84 11.07 -4.02 6.77
CA THR A 84 11.22 -2.57 6.97
C THR A 84 10.03 -1.86 6.34
N TRP A 85 9.44 -0.95 7.10
CA TRP A 85 8.36 -0.09 6.68
C TRP A 85 8.84 1.35 6.59
N LEU A 86 8.71 1.97 5.44
CA LEU A 86 8.83 3.42 5.30
C LEU A 86 7.43 4.03 5.45
N VAL A 87 7.29 4.93 6.40
CA VAL A 87 6.01 5.52 6.78
C VAL A 87 5.93 6.95 6.26
N VAL A 88 4.85 7.22 5.55
CA VAL A 88 4.57 8.54 4.99
C VAL A 88 3.29 9.06 5.61
N GLY A 89 3.34 10.27 6.18
CA GLY A 89 2.14 10.99 6.63
C GLY A 89 1.61 11.93 5.54
N SER A 90 0.32 12.21 5.57
CA SER A 90 -0.19 13.33 4.80
C SER A 90 0.37 14.63 5.37
N ARG A 91 0.52 15.64 4.52
CA ARG A 91 0.84 16.99 4.99
C ARG A 91 -0.24 17.42 5.99
N GLU A 92 0.18 18.08 7.08
CA GLU A 92 -0.74 18.55 8.12
C GLU A 92 -1.84 19.42 7.48
N ALA A 93 -3.01 18.84 7.35
CA ALA A 93 -4.22 19.61 7.24
C ALA A 93 -4.56 20.01 8.70
N GLY A 94 -4.96 21.27 8.93
CA GLY A 94 -5.36 21.70 10.28
C GLY A 94 -6.35 20.73 10.92
N GLU A 95 -6.48 20.72 12.23
CA GLU A 95 -7.18 19.71 13.05
C GLU A 95 -8.60 19.31 12.58
N GLU A 96 -9.25 20.10 11.72
CA GLU A 96 -10.58 19.82 11.16
C GLU A 96 -10.57 19.41 9.66
N ALA A 97 -9.43 19.45 8.98
CA ALA A 97 -9.35 19.15 7.55
C ALA A 97 -9.12 17.66 7.32
N GLU A 98 -9.80 17.12 6.30
CA GLU A 98 -9.55 15.73 5.88
C GLU A 98 -8.13 15.57 5.34
N PRO A 99 -7.47 14.44 5.61
CA PRO A 99 -6.14 14.14 5.07
C PRO A 99 -6.09 14.26 3.55
N ASP A 100 -5.02 14.88 3.02
CA ASP A 100 -4.77 14.96 1.59
C ASP A 100 -4.35 13.60 1.03
N ILE A 101 -5.33 12.80 0.62
CA ILE A 101 -5.10 11.48 0.02
C ILE A 101 -4.32 11.58 -1.29
N THR A 102 -4.50 12.65 -2.07
CA THR A 102 -3.82 12.83 -3.35
C THR A 102 -2.34 13.11 -3.14
N GLY A 103 -2.00 13.99 -2.21
CA GLY A 103 -0.63 14.24 -1.81
C GLY A 103 0.03 13.00 -1.22
N LEU A 104 -0.66 12.28 -0.31
CA LEU A 104 -0.18 11.03 0.27
C LEU A 104 0.16 9.97 -0.79
N VAL A 105 -0.70 9.80 -1.78
CA VAL A 105 -0.47 8.85 -2.89
C VAL A 105 0.72 9.27 -3.75
N THR A 106 0.88 10.56 -4.01
CA THR A 106 2.04 11.10 -4.73
C THR A 106 3.34 10.80 -3.97
N ASP A 107 3.35 11.00 -2.67
CA ASP A 107 4.50 10.73 -1.83
C ASP A 107 4.80 9.21 -1.75
N LEU A 108 3.78 8.35 -1.63
CA LEU A 108 3.94 6.89 -1.70
C LEU A 108 4.49 6.42 -3.05
N HIS A 109 4.02 7.02 -4.15
CA HIS A 109 4.55 6.72 -5.48
C HIS A 109 6.03 7.13 -5.57
N ALA A 110 6.40 8.30 -5.05
CA ALA A 110 7.78 8.76 -5.02
C ALA A 110 8.69 7.84 -4.19
N VAL A 111 8.22 7.37 -3.01
CA VAL A 111 8.95 6.40 -2.18
C VAL A 111 9.20 5.10 -2.94
N ASN A 112 8.16 4.50 -3.53
CA ASN A 112 8.29 3.26 -4.30
C ASN A 112 9.25 3.43 -5.48
N SER A 113 9.12 4.52 -6.26
CA SER A 113 9.96 4.81 -7.42
C SER A 113 11.42 5.03 -7.02
N THR A 114 11.67 5.71 -5.90
CA THR A 114 13.03 5.92 -5.38
C THR A 114 13.65 4.60 -4.94
N LEU A 115 12.90 3.74 -4.23
CA LEU A 115 13.37 2.41 -3.85
C LEU A 115 13.68 1.56 -5.09
N GLU A 116 12.81 1.58 -6.09
CA GLU A 116 13.00 0.84 -7.34
C GLU A 116 14.26 1.30 -8.09
N ALA A 117 14.43 2.62 -8.24
CA ALA A 117 15.61 3.22 -8.89
C ALA A 117 16.93 2.92 -8.17
N ASN A 118 16.88 2.68 -6.86
CA ASN A 118 18.05 2.31 -6.05
C ASN A 118 18.22 0.79 -5.87
N GLY A 119 17.52 -0.03 -6.66
CA GLY A 119 17.72 -1.47 -6.71
C GLY A 119 16.91 -2.29 -5.72
N TYR A 120 15.99 -1.69 -4.93
CA TYR A 120 15.11 -2.41 -4.01
C TYR A 120 13.89 -3.06 -4.67
N GLY A 121 13.65 -2.86 -5.97
CA GLY A 121 12.51 -3.42 -6.67
C GLY A 121 12.25 -4.91 -6.37
N PRO A 122 13.27 -5.80 -6.39
CA PRO A 122 13.09 -7.21 -6.02
C PRO A 122 12.64 -7.43 -4.57
N SER A 123 12.99 -6.52 -3.66
CA SER A 123 12.69 -6.58 -2.22
C SER A 123 11.37 -5.92 -1.84
N LEU A 124 10.81 -5.06 -2.72
CA LEU A 124 9.51 -4.42 -2.51
C LEU A 124 8.39 -5.46 -2.41
N LEU A 125 7.53 -5.29 -1.43
CA LEU A 125 6.43 -6.21 -1.11
C LEU A 125 5.08 -5.58 -1.37
N CYS A 126 4.75 -4.54 -0.63
CA CYS A 126 3.47 -3.87 -0.72
C CYS A 126 3.56 -2.41 -0.27
N SER A 127 2.56 -1.64 -0.66
CA SER A 127 2.24 -0.35 -0.07
C SER A 127 0.86 -0.41 0.57
N LEU A 128 0.63 0.36 1.63
CA LEU A 128 -0.62 0.38 2.37
C LEU A 128 -1.07 1.82 2.58
N VAL A 129 -2.37 2.06 2.44
CA VAL A 129 -3.04 3.29 2.90
C VAL A 129 -4.13 2.90 3.89
N GLY A 130 -4.09 3.53 5.06
CA GLY A 130 -5.05 3.30 6.13
C GLY A 130 -6.33 4.12 6.00
N PHE A 131 -7.44 3.51 6.41
CA PHE A 131 -8.77 4.10 6.49
C PHE A 131 -9.42 3.75 7.82
N THR A 132 -10.34 4.60 8.28
CA THR A 132 -11.12 4.37 9.50
C THR A 132 -12.53 4.93 9.37
N ASP A 133 -13.48 4.27 10.04
CA ASP A 133 -14.83 4.81 10.28
C ASP A 133 -15.00 5.40 11.70
N GLY A 134 -13.88 5.52 12.44
CA GLY A 134 -13.83 5.95 13.83
C GLY A 134 -13.84 4.80 14.83
N THR A 135 -14.23 3.59 14.43
CA THR A 135 -14.26 2.38 15.29
C THR A 135 -13.48 1.20 14.72
N ARG A 136 -13.47 1.08 13.42
CA ARG A 136 -12.79 0.01 12.69
C ARG A 136 -11.69 0.57 11.81
N SER A 137 -10.67 -0.24 11.57
CA SER A 137 -9.60 0.06 10.63
C SER A 137 -9.74 -0.78 9.37
N LEU A 138 -9.34 -0.21 8.25
CA LEU A 138 -9.27 -0.86 6.95
C LEU A 138 -8.00 -0.39 6.24
N GLY A 139 -7.18 -1.30 5.74
CA GLY A 139 -6.04 -0.99 4.86
C GLY A 139 -6.38 -1.33 3.42
N LEU A 140 -6.07 -0.46 2.49
CA LEU A 140 -5.95 -0.83 1.08
C LEU A 140 -4.50 -1.14 0.80
N VAL A 141 -4.21 -2.41 0.49
CA VAL A 141 -2.87 -2.95 0.31
C VAL A 141 -2.59 -3.16 -1.16
N TYR A 142 -1.59 -2.46 -1.68
CA TYR A 142 -1.08 -2.60 -3.03
C TYR A 142 0.04 -3.65 -3.06
N LEU A 143 -0.12 -4.71 -3.83
CA LEU A 143 0.90 -5.73 -4.07
C LEU A 143 1.85 -5.27 -5.18
N TYR A 144 3.07 -4.84 -4.81
CA TYR A 144 4.03 -4.24 -5.75
C TYR A 144 4.27 -5.12 -6.99
N LYS A 145 4.63 -6.39 -6.81
CA LYS A 145 4.97 -7.30 -7.91
C LYS A 145 3.80 -7.67 -8.83
N ARG A 146 2.59 -7.31 -8.43
CA ARG A 146 1.35 -7.68 -9.14
C ARG A 146 0.60 -6.50 -9.71
N GLY A 147 0.85 -5.28 -9.21
CA GLY A 147 0.10 -4.10 -9.61
C GLY A 147 -1.38 -4.17 -9.20
N THR A 148 -1.72 -4.91 -8.13
CA THR A 148 -3.11 -5.16 -7.72
C THR A 148 -3.31 -4.85 -6.24
N PHE A 149 -4.55 -4.56 -5.86
CA PHE A 149 -4.94 -4.20 -4.50
C PHE A 149 -5.78 -5.26 -3.83
N TYR A 150 -5.74 -5.29 -2.51
CA TYR A 150 -6.72 -5.99 -1.70
C TYR A 150 -7.03 -5.21 -0.41
N PRO A 151 -8.26 -5.32 0.12
CA PRO A 151 -8.60 -4.76 1.42
C PRO A 151 -8.13 -5.69 2.54
N PHE A 152 -7.67 -5.10 3.64
CA PHE A 152 -7.32 -5.80 4.87
C PHE A 152 -7.97 -5.10 6.07
N ALA A 153 -8.80 -5.81 6.82
CA ALA A 153 -9.51 -5.29 7.99
C ALA A 153 -9.14 -6.09 9.25
N PRO A 154 -8.29 -5.54 10.16
CA PRO A 154 -7.99 -6.19 11.42
C PRO A 154 -9.19 -6.11 12.38
N ALA A 155 -9.50 -7.22 13.05
CA ALA A 155 -10.62 -7.36 14.00
C ALA A 155 -10.15 -7.63 15.45
N GLY A 156 -8.98 -7.12 15.81
CA GLY A 156 -8.35 -7.34 17.11
C GLY A 156 -7.66 -8.71 17.24
N GLY A 157 -6.50 -8.72 17.89
CA GLY A 157 -5.59 -9.87 17.86
C GLY A 157 -5.18 -10.18 16.42
N GLN A 158 -4.87 -11.44 16.13
CA GLN A 158 -4.56 -11.87 14.75
C GLN A 158 -5.82 -12.40 14.02
N ARG A 159 -6.91 -11.60 14.02
CA ARG A 159 -8.15 -11.92 13.33
C ARG A 159 -8.46 -10.87 12.27
N ARG A 160 -9.23 -11.27 11.25
CA ARG A 160 -9.68 -10.41 10.15
C ARG A 160 -11.20 -10.27 10.19
N ASP A 161 -11.70 -9.10 9.85
CA ASP A 161 -13.11 -8.89 9.51
C ASP A 161 -13.31 -9.17 8.00
N ASN A 162 -13.49 -10.44 7.68
CA ASN A 162 -13.68 -10.88 6.29
C ASN A 162 -14.94 -10.28 5.66
N ALA A 163 -15.98 -9.98 6.46
CA ALA A 163 -17.20 -9.38 5.95
C ALA A 163 -16.93 -7.94 5.47
N LEU A 164 -16.19 -7.16 6.26
CA LEU A 164 -15.79 -5.80 5.89
C LEU A 164 -14.86 -5.81 4.66
N GLU A 165 -13.91 -6.75 4.60
CA GLU A 165 -13.01 -6.88 3.44
C GLU A 165 -13.79 -7.14 2.14
N LEU A 166 -14.78 -8.04 2.18
CA LEU A 166 -15.61 -8.34 1.02
C LEU A 166 -16.53 -7.17 0.61
N GLN A 167 -17.04 -6.42 1.60
CA GLN A 167 -17.80 -5.20 1.33
C GLN A 167 -16.94 -4.13 0.66
N ALA A 168 -15.71 -3.92 1.17
CA ALA A 168 -14.76 -3.00 0.58
C ALA A 168 -14.36 -3.42 -0.84
N GLU A 169 -14.01 -4.72 -1.04
CA GLU A 169 -13.70 -5.28 -2.37
C GLU A 169 -14.83 -4.97 -3.37
N ALA A 170 -16.07 -5.24 -2.99
CA ALA A 170 -17.23 -5.01 -3.86
C ALA A 170 -17.42 -3.52 -4.19
N ALA A 171 -17.18 -2.64 -3.23
CA ALA A 171 -17.35 -1.21 -3.43
C ALA A 171 -16.30 -0.62 -4.38
N ILE A 172 -15.00 -0.93 -4.16
CA ILE A 172 -13.89 -0.30 -4.89
C ILE A 172 -13.47 -1.01 -6.16
N GLY A 173 -14.17 -2.08 -6.57
CA GLY A 173 -13.80 -2.87 -7.74
C GLY A 173 -13.82 -2.13 -9.07
N GLY A 174 -14.49 -0.97 -9.13
CA GLY A 174 -14.48 -0.08 -10.29
C GLY A 174 -13.35 0.96 -10.26
N ASP A 175 -12.73 1.18 -9.11
CA ASP A 175 -11.69 2.22 -8.91
C ASP A 175 -10.28 1.65 -9.00
N LEU A 176 -10.08 0.40 -8.55
CA LEU A 176 -8.77 -0.22 -8.39
C LEU A 176 -8.68 -1.59 -9.06
N PRO A 177 -7.52 -1.95 -9.64
CA PRO A 177 -7.24 -3.30 -10.09
C PRO A 177 -7.10 -4.24 -8.88
N LEU A 178 -8.15 -5.02 -8.57
CA LEU A 178 -8.16 -5.89 -7.40
C LEU A 178 -7.45 -7.23 -7.64
N GLU A 179 -6.77 -7.73 -6.59
CA GLU A 179 -6.19 -9.07 -6.57
C GLU A 179 -7.31 -10.11 -6.44
N LYS A 180 -7.51 -10.88 -7.48
CA LYS A 180 -8.58 -11.88 -7.57
C LYS A 180 -8.28 -13.16 -6.78
N ASP A 181 -7.00 -13.47 -6.63
CA ASP A 181 -6.56 -14.63 -5.86
C ASP A 181 -6.44 -14.27 -4.38
N ARG A 182 -7.48 -14.59 -3.62
CA ARG A 182 -7.54 -14.30 -2.18
C ARG A 182 -6.48 -15.02 -1.35
N SER A 183 -5.85 -16.06 -1.86
CA SER A 183 -4.70 -16.68 -1.18
C SER A 183 -3.50 -15.75 -1.08
N ARG A 184 -3.51 -14.64 -1.84
CA ARG A 184 -2.50 -13.58 -1.85
C ARG A 184 -2.87 -12.38 -0.98
N TRP A 185 -4.00 -12.42 -0.30
CA TRP A 185 -4.40 -11.39 0.66
C TRP A 185 -3.69 -11.66 1.99
N PHE A 186 -2.42 -11.35 2.03
CA PHE A 186 -1.60 -11.59 3.22
C PHE A 186 -2.05 -10.71 4.38
N PRO A 187 -2.04 -11.22 5.63
CA PRO A 187 -2.29 -10.39 6.79
C PRO A 187 -1.14 -9.41 7.01
N VAL A 188 -1.48 -8.14 7.26
CA VAL A 188 -0.55 -7.05 7.55
C VAL A 188 -0.86 -6.45 8.93
N TYR A 189 -1.03 -7.32 9.94
CA TYR A 189 -1.30 -6.90 11.30
C TYR A 189 -0.19 -6.00 11.84
N GLY A 190 -0.60 -4.87 12.45
CA GLY A 190 0.34 -3.92 13.02
C GLY A 190 1.10 -3.09 11.97
N ALA A 191 0.74 -3.18 10.70
CA ALA A 191 1.31 -2.32 9.68
C ALA A 191 1.07 -0.84 10.01
N PRO A 192 2.07 0.03 9.83
CA PRO A 192 1.91 1.46 10.05
C PRO A 192 0.80 2.03 9.16
N GLY A 193 -0.15 2.73 9.79
CA GLY A 193 -1.30 3.33 9.10
C GLY A 193 -2.63 2.60 9.33
N LEU A 194 -2.59 1.40 9.97
CA LEU A 194 -3.79 0.64 10.36
C LEU A 194 -4.28 1.01 11.74
#